data_4cce509e03d9a9044d2f8fd2c8832ad4
#
_entry.id   4cce509e03d9a9044d2f8fd2c8832ad4
#
_cell.length_a   1.000
_cell.length_b   1.000
_cell.length_c   1.000
_cell.angle_alpha   90.00
_cell.angle_beta   90.00
_cell.angle_gamma   90.00
#
_symmetry.space_group_name_H-M   'P 1'
#
loop_
_entity.id
_entity.type
_entity.pdbx_description
1 polymer ?
#
loop_
_entity_poly.entity_id
_entity_poly.type
_entity_poly.pdbx_seq_one_letter_code
_entity_poly.pdbx_strand_id
1 'polypeptide(L)'
;MKSVIREGALADVGRLARIRAAVWGTEQYWHDRIGGYMRGELHPQQALAPRVVLVAEGGEDIVGFIAGHLTRRFGCDGELEWLDVVAECRRTGVAGELWRALATWFAGRQARRICVDVDPQNAPARAFYRKHGAQDLNPHWLVWPDTSVVATPRAGA
;
A
#
# COMPACT_ATOMS: atom_id res chain seq x y z
N MET A 1 -11.32 6.71 -14.73
CA MET A 1 -10.82 7.90 -13.99
C MET A 1 -9.31 7.84 -13.92
N LYS A 2 -8.67 8.94 -14.23
CA LYS A 2 -7.23 9.04 -14.10
C LYS A 2 -6.90 9.76 -12.79
N SER A 3 -6.16 9.10 -11.92
CA SER A 3 -5.75 9.68 -10.65
C SER A 3 -4.32 10.18 -10.72
N VAL A 4 -3.97 11.09 -9.82
CA VAL A 4 -2.60 11.57 -9.64
C VAL A 4 -2.07 10.97 -8.35
N ILE A 5 -0.93 10.30 -8.45
CA ILE A 5 -0.28 9.70 -7.27
C ILE A 5 0.77 10.68 -6.75
N ARG A 6 0.73 10.95 -5.46
CA ARG A 6 1.75 11.77 -4.79
C ARG A 6 2.05 11.22 -3.40
N GLU A 7 3.13 11.69 -2.80
CA GLU A 7 3.42 11.35 -1.42
C GLU A 7 2.40 12.00 -0.50
N GLY A 8 1.95 11.27 0.51
CA GLY A 8 1.03 11.78 1.52
C GLY A 8 1.71 12.74 2.49
N ALA A 9 0.96 13.72 2.95
CA ALA A 9 1.40 14.68 3.96
C ALA A 9 0.59 14.50 5.25
N LEU A 10 1.09 15.00 6.37
CA LEU A 10 0.35 14.91 7.64
C LEU A 10 -1.03 15.55 7.56
N ALA A 11 -1.20 16.58 6.73
CA ALA A 11 -2.51 17.19 6.50
C ALA A 11 -3.53 16.22 5.89
N ASP A 12 -3.09 15.14 5.26
CA ASP A 12 -3.97 14.15 4.63
C ASP A 12 -4.51 13.12 5.63
N VAL A 13 -3.93 13.02 6.83
CA VAL A 13 -4.21 11.93 7.77
C VAL A 13 -5.71 11.78 8.08
N GLY A 14 -6.42 12.90 8.23
CA GLY A 14 -7.86 12.84 8.51
C GLY A 14 -8.65 12.16 7.41
N ARG A 15 -8.32 12.45 6.16
CA ARG A 15 -8.96 11.80 5.01
C ARG A 15 -8.61 10.32 4.93
N LEU A 16 -7.35 9.97 5.13
CA LEU A 16 -6.90 8.57 5.11
C LEU A 16 -7.58 7.76 6.21
N ALA A 17 -7.71 8.36 7.41
CA ALA A 17 -8.38 7.72 8.53
C ALA A 17 -9.85 7.42 8.21
N ARG A 18 -10.56 8.34 7.55
CA ARG A 18 -11.94 8.10 7.13
C ARG A 18 -12.04 6.97 6.12
N ILE A 19 -11.12 6.92 5.15
CA ILE A 19 -11.11 5.85 4.15
C ILE A 19 -10.91 4.51 4.84
N ARG A 20 -9.96 4.41 5.75
CA ARG A 20 -9.66 3.16 6.44
C ARG A 20 -10.76 2.76 7.41
N ALA A 21 -11.36 3.71 8.12
CA ALA A 21 -12.45 3.46 9.06
C ALA A 21 -13.71 2.92 8.36
N ALA A 22 -13.88 3.19 7.09
CA ALA A 22 -14.99 2.61 6.31
C ALA A 22 -14.85 1.09 6.18
N VAL A 23 -13.65 0.53 6.35
CA VAL A 23 -13.40 -0.90 6.32
C VAL A 23 -13.64 -1.51 7.71
N TRP A 24 -13.00 -0.95 8.73
CA TRP A 24 -13.24 -1.31 10.13
C TRP A 24 -12.59 -0.29 11.06
N GLY A 25 -12.99 -0.31 12.32
CA GLY A 25 -12.45 0.59 13.33
C GLY A 25 -13.06 1.99 13.29
N THR A 26 -12.47 2.91 14.01
CA THR A 26 -12.94 4.29 14.10
C THR A 26 -11.97 5.23 13.40
N GLU A 27 -12.47 6.42 13.02
CA GLU A 27 -11.60 7.46 12.46
C GLU A 27 -10.49 7.85 13.43
N GLN A 28 -10.81 7.98 14.72
CA GLN A 28 -9.82 8.35 15.73
C GLN A 28 -8.71 7.31 15.84
N TYR A 29 -9.07 6.04 15.87
CA TYR A 29 -8.09 4.96 15.92
C TYR A 29 -7.12 5.04 14.74
N TRP A 30 -7.66 5.19 13.52
CA TRP A 30 -6.84 5.24 12.32
C TRP A 30 -6.09 6.55 12.18
N HIS A 31 -6.67 7.67 12.64
CA HIS A 31 -5.98 8.95 12.66
C HIS A 31 -4.69 8.85 13.48
N ASP A 32 -4.78 8.27 14.66
CA ASP A 32 -3.63 8.10 15.54
C ASP A 32 -2.61 7.13 14.93
N ARG A 33 -3.09 6.03 14.38
CA ARG A 33 -2.21 4.98 13.86
C ARG A 33 -1.51 5.39 12.57
N ILE A 34 -2.24 5.95 11.61
CA ILE A 34 -1.67 6.40 10.34
C ILE A 34 -0.76 7.59 10.59
N GLY A 35 -1.19 8.56 11.40
CA GLY A 35 -0.37 9.71 11.76
C GLY A 35 0.92 9.30 12.47
N GLY A 36 0.82 8.40 13.42
CA GLY A 36 1.99 7.86 14.13
C GLY A 36 2.97 7.14 13.19
N TYR A 37 2.43 6.36 12.25
CA TYR A 37 3.24 5.71 11.22
C TYR A 37 3.96 6.76 10.37
N MET A 38 3.25 7.77 9.90
CA MET A 38 3.83 8.82 9.04
C MET A 38 4.89 9.65 9.76
N ARG A 39 4.70 9.91 11.07
CA ARG A 39 5.68 10.65 11.87
C ARG A 39 6.87 9.80 12.32
N GLY A 40 6.86 8.49 12.04
CA GLY A 40 7.92 7.60 12.50
C GLY A 40 7.87 7.30 13.99
N GLU A 41 6.72 7.49 14.64
CA GLU A 41 6.51 7.26 16.06
C GLU A 41 5.88 5.90 16.36
N LEU A 42 5.13 5.37 15.40
CA LEU A 42 4.45 4.08 15.51
C LEU A 42 5.05 3.13 14.50
N HIS A 43 5.54 1.99 14.97
CA HIS A 43 6.23 1.03 14.13
C HIS A 43 5.44 -0.27 14.07
N PRO A 44 4.94 -0.68 12.89
CA PRO A 44 4.44 -2.04 12.72
C PRO A 44 5.52 -3.05 13.08
N GLN A 45 5.10 -4.25 13.49
CA GLN A 45 6.03 -5.28 13.88
C GLN A 45 7.04 -5.55 12.75
N GLN A 46 8.33 -5.53 13.09
CA GLN A 46 9.45 -5.75 12.18
C GLN A 46 9.62 -4.68 11.08
N ALA A 47 8.94 -3.54 11.20
CA ALA A 47 9.13 -2.45 10.25
C ALA A 47 10.49 -1.80 10.44
N LEU A 48 11.16 -1.55 9.31
CA LEU A 48 12.42 -0.80 9.24
C LEU A 48 12.17 0.49 8.49
N ALA A 49 13.02 1.47 8.70
CA ALA A 49 13.02 2.69 7.89
C ALA A 49 13.74 2.43 6.57
N PRO A 50 13.41 3.14 5.49
CA PRO A 50 12.37 4.15 5.40
C PRO A 50 10.97 3.56 5.17
N ARG A 51 9.98 4.43 5.25
CA ARG A 51 8.58 4.13 4.98
C ARG A 51 7.98 5.20 4.11
N VAL A 52 6.84 4.91 3.49
CA VAL A 52 6.16 5.87 2.63
C VAL A 52 4.66 5.67 2.71
N VAL A 53 3.93 6.76 2.56
CA VAL A 53 2.49 6.75 2.29
C VAL A 53 2.29 7.51 0.98
N LEU A 54 1.66 6.85 0.02
CA LEU A 54 1.33 7.43 -1.29
C LEU A 54 -0.17 7.55 -1.39
N VAL A 55 -0.65 8.69 -1.90
CA VAL A 55 -2.08 8.95 -2.05
C VAL A 55 -2.45 9.12 -3.50
N ALA A 56 -3.66 8.71 -3.85
CA ALA A 56 -4.24 8.91 -5.17
C ALA A 56 -5.29 10.00 -5.08
N GLU A 57 -5.10 11.08 -5.83
CA GLU A 57 -6.08 12.16 -5.94
C GLU A 57 -6.91 11.94 -7.19
N GLY A 58 -8.24 11.90 -7.02
CA GLY A 58 -9.19 11.86 -8.12
C GLY A 58 -10.08 13.09 -8.02
N GLY A 59 -9.89 14.04 -8.92
CA GLY A 59 -10.56 15.32 -8.81
C GLY A 59 -9.96 16.16 -7.68
N GLU A 60 -10.79 16.59 -6.73
CA GLU A 60 -10.37 17.46 -5.63
C GLU A 60 -10.15 16.70 -4.32
N ASP A 61 -10.29 15.39 -4.32
CA ASP A 61 -10.21 14.60 -3.09
C ASP A 61 -9.30 13.39 -3.25
N ILE A 62 -8.80 12.90 -2.13
CA ILE A 62 -8.05 11.64 -2.10
C ILE A 62 -9.06 10.50 -2.19
N VAL A 63 -8.84 9.59 -3.13
CA VAL A 63 -9.72 8.45 -3.38
C VAL A 63 -9.10 7.11 -2.99
N GLY A 64 -7.83 7.11 -2.60
CA GLY A 64 -7.16 5.91 -2.14
C GLY A 64 -5.76 6.21 -1.65
N PHE A 65 -5.17 5.24 -0.97
CA PHE A 65 -3.79 5.37 -0.51
C PHE A 65 -3.15 3.99 -0.33
N ILE A 66 -1.83 3.98 -0.33
CA ILE A 66 -1.02 2.80 -0.08
C ILE A 66 0.15 3.19 0.83
N ALA A 67 0.53 2.29 1.71
CA ALA A 67 1.67 2.50 2.60
C ALA A 67 2.58 1.29 2.60
N GLY A 68 3.86 1.53 2.76
CA GLY A 68 4.84 0.47 2.82
C GLY A 68 6.11 0.91 3.52
N HIS A 69 6.94 -0.06 3.89
CA HIS A 69 8.20 0.18 4.59
C HIS A 69 9.17 -0.97 4.31
N LEU A 70 10.43 -0.75 4.59
CA LEU A 70 11.41 -1.83 4.50
C LEU A 70 11.22 -2.79 5.68
N THR A 71 11.62 -4.05 5.49
CA THR A 71 11.51 -5.09 6.50
C THR A 71 12.58 -6.16 6.25
N ARG A 72 12.65 -7.13 7.14
CA ARG A 72 13.37 -8.40 6.92
C ARG A 72 12.49 -9.59 7.20
N ARG A 73 11.20 -9.34 7.39
CA ARG A 73 10.23 -10.39 7.68
C ARG A 73 10.23 -11.42 6.54
N PHE A 74 10.32 -12.69 6.88
CA PHE A 74 10.34 -13.80 5.92
C PHE A 74 11.43 -13.67 4.84
N GLY A 75 12.53 -12.99 5.13
CA GLY A 75 13.58 -12.73 4.15
C GLY A 75 13.17 -11.75 3.07
N CYS A 76 12.08 -11.01 3.26
CA CYS A 76 11.64 -9.97 2.34
C CYS A 76 12.40 -8.68 2.57
N ASP A 77 12.40 -7.82 1.56
CA ASP A 77 13.06 -6.52 1.62
C ASP A 77 12.10 -5.42 2.05
N GLY A 78 10.82 -5.60 1.79
CA GLY A 78 9.79 -4.63 2.13
C GLY A 78 8.44 -5.26 2.38
N GLU A 79 7.54 -4.47 2.93
CA GLU A 79 6.18 -4.88 3.28
C GLU A 79 5.20 -3.81 2.86
N LEU A 80 4.08 -4.24 2.26
CA LEU A 80 2.92 -3.38 1.99
C LEU A 80 2.09 -3.37 3.27
N GLU A 81 1.90 -2.19 3.88
CA GLU A 81 1.20 -2.06 5.16
C GLU A 81 -0.30 -1.87 4.97
N TRP A 82 -0.72 -0.91 4.15
CA TRP A 82 -2.13 -0.62 3.87
C TRP A 82 -2.34 -0.31 2.40
N LEU A 83 -3.48 -0.74 1.87
CA LEU A 83 -3.96 -0.37 0.54
C LEU A 83 -5.48 -0.25 0.61
N ASP A 84 -6.00 0.94 0.43
CA ASP A 84 -7.43 1.21 0.46
C ASP A 84 -7.83 2.17 -0.64
N VAL A 85 -8.98 1.91 -1.25
CA VAL A 85 -9.60 2.77 -2.26
C VAL A 85 -11.05 2.95 -1.87
N VAL A 86 -11.58 4.18 -1.97
CA VAL A 86 -12.98 4.45 -1.67
C VAL A 86 -13.89 3.59 -2.56
N ALA A 87 -15.05 3.21 -2.03
CA ALA A 87 -15.94 2.29 -2.72
C ALA A 87 -16.33 2.77 -4.12
N GLU A 88 -16.55 4.08 -4.29
CA GLU A 88 -16.97 4.68 -5.56
C GLU A 88 -15.90 4.56 -6.65
N CYS A 89 -14.64 4.38 -6.27
CA CYS A 89 -13.51 4.31 -7.20
C CYS A 89 -12.95 2.90 -7.34
N ARG A 90 -13.56 1.90 -6.73
CA ARG A 90 -13.14 0.51 -6.91
C ARG A 90 -13.38 0.08 -8.36
N ARG A 91 -12.52 -0.82 -8.85
CA ARG A 91 -12.54 -1.32 -10.23
C ARG A 91 -12.29 -0.24 -11.29
N THR A 92 -11.68 0.89 -10.90
CA THR A 92 -11.29 1.95 -11.83
C THR A 92 -9.79 1.94 -12.14
N GLY A 93 -9.04 1.00 -11.54
CA GLY A 93 -7.59 0.91 -11.74
C GLY A 93 -6.75 1.68 -10.72
N VAL A 94 -7.38 2.39 -9.80
CA VAL A 94 -6.66 3.21 -8.80
C VAL A 94 -5.76 2.34 -7.92
N ALA A 95 -6.25 1.20 -7.45
CA ALA A 95 -5.45 0.30 -6.61
C ALA A 95 -4.20 -0.19 -7.35
N GLY A 96 -4.33 -0.54 -8.63
CA GLY A 96 -3.19 -0.94 -9.46
C GLY A 96 -2.19 0.19 -9.65
N GLU A 97 -2.65 1.43 -9.84
CA GLU A 97 -1.78 2.60 -9.95
C GLU A 97 -0.99 2.81 -8.65
N LEU A 98 -1.68 2.71 -7.50
CA LEU A 98 -1.03 2.82 -6.19
C LEU A 98 0.00 1.73 -5.98
N TRP A 99 -0.34 0.49 -6.33
CA TRP A 99 0.61 -0.61 -6.19
C TRP A 99 1.86 -0.38 -7.07
N ARG A 100 1.70 0.01 -8.32
CA ARG A 100 2.85 0.28 -9.20
C ARG A 100 3.72 1.41 -8.66
N ALA A 101 3.10 2.44 -8.09
CA ALA A 101 3.85 3.54 -7.46
C ALA A 101 4.66 3.06 -6.24
N LEU A 102 4.07 2.20 -5.41
CA LEU A 102 4.79 1.64 -4.27
C LEU A 102 5.92 0.71 -4.74
N ALA A 103 5.66 -0.12 -5.76
CA ALA A 103 6.69 -0.98 -6.33
C ALA A 103 7.87 -0.16 -6.87
N THR A 104 7.60 0.97 -7.50
CA THR A 104 8.63 1.90 -7.96
C THR A 104 9.44 2.47 -6.79
N TRP A 105 8.75 2.83 -5.71
CA TRP A 105 9.42 3.31 -4.49
C TRP A 105 10.35 2.23 -3.91
N PHE A 106 9.88 0.99 -3.83
CA PHE A 106 10.71 -0.13 -3.36
C PHE A 106 11.90 -0.37 -4.28
N ALA A 107 11.69 -0.36 -5.60
CA ALA A 107 12.76 -0.58 -6.57
C ALA A 107 13.87 0.48 -6.43
N GLY A 108 13.50 1.72 -6.15
CA GLY A 108 14.47 2.79 -5.92
C GLY A 108 15.34 2.56 -4.68
N ARG A 109 14.97 1.64 -3.81
CA ARG A 109 15.72 1.27 -2.60
C ARG A 109 16.25 -0.16 -2.66
N GLN A 110 16.30 -0.74 -3.84
CA GLN A 110 16.73 -2.13 -4.10
C GLN A 110 15.93 -3.16 -3.29
N ALA A 111 14.70 -2.83 -2.94
CA ALA A 111 13.79 -3.74 -2.26
C ALA A 111 12.97 -4.47 -3.31
N ARG A 112 13.24 -5.76 -3.50
CA ARG A 112 12.64 -6.55 -4.59
C ARG A 112 11.59 -7.52 -4.08
N ARG A 113 11.89 -8.23 -3.00
CA ARG A 113 10.97 -9.22 -2.44
C ARG A 113 10.09 -8.53 -1.41
N ILE A 114 8.79 -8.46 -1.70
CA ILE A 114 7.84 -7.68 -0.90
C ILE A 114 6.74 -8.61 -0.39
N CYS A 115 6.40 -8.49 0.89
CA CYS A 115 5.33 -9.28 1.49
C CYS A 115 4.15 -8.39 1.88
N VAL A 116 2.99 -9.03 2.03
CA VAL A 116 1.76 -8.38 2.50
C VAL A 116 0.96 -9.36 3.34
N ASP A 117 0.44 -8.86 4.47
CA ASP A 117 -0.46 -9.61 5.34
C ASP A 117 -1.89 -9.45 4.80
N VAL A 118 -2.57 -10.55 4.58
CA VAL A 118 -3.96 -10.54 4.09
C VAL A 118 -4.77 -11.57 4.86
N ASP A 119 -5.88 -11.14 5.44
CA ASP A 119 -6.81 -12.07 6.08
C ASP A 119 -7.18 -13.18 5.08
N PRO A 120 -7.07 -14.46 5.45
CA PRO A 120 -7.44 -15.57 4.57
C PRO A 120 -8.89 -15.49 4.06
N GLN A 121 -9.77 -14.79 4.80
CA GLN A 121 -11.16 -14.61 4.40
C GLN A 121 -11.38 -13.44 3.46
N ASN A 122 -10.36 -12.59 3.24
CA ASN A 122 -10.48 -11.44 2.37
C ASN A 122 -10.18 -11.84 0.92
N ALA A 123 -11.13 -12.52 0.29
CA ALA A 123 -10.96 -13.01 -1.07
C ALA A 123 -10.71 -11.90 -2.10
N PRO A 124 -11.40 -10.74 -2.06
CA PRO A 124 -11.12 -9.67 -3.02
C PRO A 124 -9.68 -9.15 -2.96
N ALA A 125 -9.15 -8.95 -1.78
CA ALA A 125 -7.77 -8.48 -1.62
C ALA A 125 -6.78 -9.52 -2.13
N ARG A 126 -6.97 -10.79 -1.77
CA ARG A 126 -6.11 -11.87 -2.23
C ARG A 126 -6.12 -11.98 -3.75
N ALA A 127 -7.29 -11.89 -4.37
CA ALA A 127 -7.42 -11.94 -5.83
C ALA A 127 -6.69 -10.75 -6.48
N PHE A 128 -6.81 -9.56 -5.92
CA PHE A 128 -6.12 -8.38 -6.41
C PHE A 128 -4.59 -8.58 -6.38
N TYR A 129 -4.07 -9.03 -5.23
CA TYR A 129 -2.62 -9.20 -5.10
C TYR A 129 -2.09 -10.27 -6.03
N ARG A 130 -2.81 -11.40 -6.18
CA ARG A 130 -2.42 -12.47 -7.12
C ARG A 130 -2.45 -11.99 -8.56
N LYS A 131 -3.47 -11.22 -8.92
CA LYS A 131 -3.56 -10.62 -10.26
C LYS A 131 -2.35 -9.76 -10.58
N HIS A 132 -1.78 -9.12 -9.57
CA HIS A 132 -0.59 -8.28 -9.72
C HIS A 132 0.72 -9.03 -9.46
N GLY A 133 0.69 -10.36 -9.43
CA GLY A 133 1.90 -11.18 -9.40
C GLY A 133 2.30 -11.74 -8.05
N ALA A 134 1.52 -11.48 -7.00
CA ALA A 134 1.81 -12.05 -5.70
C ALA A 134 1.54 -13.55 -5.67
N GLN A 135 2.32 -14.26 -4.88
CA GLN A 135 2.21 -15.69 -4.66
C GLN A 135 1.94 -15.97 -3.20
N ASP A 136 1.29 -17.10 -2.91
CA ASP A 136 1.04 -17.49 -1.54
C ASP A 136 2.35 -17.86 -0.84
N LEU A 137 2.58 -17.30 0.34
CA LEU A 137 3.71 -17.67 1.19
C LEU A 137 3.25 -18.59 2.32
N ASN A 138 2.15 -18.21 2.97
CA ASN A 138 1.50 -19.01 4.00
C ASN A 138 0.05 -18.52 4.10
N PRO A 139 -0.81 -19.06 5.01
CA PRO A 139 -2.23 -18.68 5.00
C PRO A 139 -2.52 -17.17 5.15
N HIS A 140 -1.65 -16.42 5.84
CA HIS A 140 -1.86 -14.99 6.08
C HIS A 140 -1.00 -14.07 5.22
N TRP A 141 -0.02 -14.60 4.50
CA TRP A 141 0.97 -13.76 3.80
C TRP A 141 1.08 -14.12 2.33
N LEU A 142 1.14 -13.09 1.50
CA LEU A 142 1.47 -13.20 0.08
C LEU A 142 2.80 -12.51 -0.15
N VAL A 143 3.48 -12.87 -1.22
CA VAL A 143 4.79 -12.33 -1.54
C VAL A 143 4.93 -12.08 -3.04
N TRP A 144 5.54 -10.95 -3.39
CA TRP A 144 6.02 -10.68 -4.74
C TRP A 144 7.51 -11.01 -4.74
N PRO A 145 7.95 -11.99 -5.54
CA PRO A 145 9.37 -12.36 -5.55
C PRO A 145 10.29 -11.25 -6.04
N ASP A 146 9.81 -10.44 -7.00
CA ASP A 146 10.62 -9.35 -7.57
C ASP A 146 9.71 -8.25 -8.11
N THR A 147 9.53 -7.22 -7.31
CA THR A 147 8.69 -6.07 -7.69
C THR A 147 9.35 -5.14 -8.69
N SER A 148 10.64 -5.28 -8.95
CA SER A 148 11.32 -4.44 -9.95
C SER A 148 10.74 -4.64 -11.34
N VAL A 149 10.19 -5.82 -11.63
CA VAL A 149 9.53 -6.12 -12.90
C VAL A 149 8.26 -5.29 -13.06
N VAL A 150 7.55 -5.02 -11.96
CA VAL A 150 6.32 -4.22 -11.96
C VAL A 150 6.64 -2.73 -12.05
N ALA A 151 7.68 -2.31 -11.32
CA ALA A 151 8.04 -0.89 -11.15
C ALA A 151 8.56 -0.24 -12.42
N THR A 152 9.29 -1.00 -13.27
CA THR A 152 9.96 -0.43 -14.42
C THR A 152 8.99 -0.29 -15.58
N PRO A 153 8.67 0.95 -16.03
CA PRO A 153 7.87 1.13 -17.24
C PRO A 153 8.61 0.50 -18.43
N ARG A 154 7.88 -0.12 -19.32
CA ARG A 154 8.49 -0.64 -20.53
C ARG A 154 8.97 0.51 -21.40
N ALA A 155 10.18 0.40 -21.94
CA ALA A 155 10.68 1.37 -22.88
C ALA A 155 9.72 1.45 -24.07
N GLY A 156 9.31 2.69 -24.42
CA GLY A 156 8.39 2.89 -25.51
C GLY A 156 6.92 2.67 -25.19
N ALA A 157 6.61 2.41 -23.93
CA ALA A 157 5.21 2.28 -23.49
C ALA A 157 4.60 3.66 -23.27
#